data_e385932b7e58620e5e85d17a6e86becb
#
_entry.id   e385932b7e58620e5e85d17a6e86becb
#
_cell.length_a   1.000
_cell.length_b   1.000
_cell.length_c   1.000
_cell.angle_alpha   90.00
_cell.angle_beta   90.00
_cell.angle_gamma   90.00
#
_symmetry.space_group_name_H-M   'P 1'
#
loop_
_entity.id
_entity.type
_entity.pdbx_description
1 polymer ?
#
loop_
_entity_poly.entity_id
_entity_poly.type
_entity_poly.pdbx_seq_one_letter_code
_entity_poly.pdbx_strand_id
1 'polypeptide(L)'
;LMPGTRGTYRRVLLKLSGEVFGGEKGIGVDPDVVQDIAKQIADVARSGVQVAIVVGGGNYFRGAELSQRGMDRSRADYMGMLGTVMNCLALQDFLEKEGVQTRVQTAITMGQVAEPYIPLRAIRHLEKGRVVIFGAGAGMPFFTTDTVSAQRALEIGAEALLLAKS
;
A
#
# COMPACT_ATOMS: atom_id res chain seq x y z
N LEU A 1 2.75 -12.52 -9.19
CA LEU A 1 2.27 -11.22 -8.78
C LEU A 1 2.71 -10.11 -9.73
N MET A 2 3.94 -10.15 -10.22
CA MET A 2 4.48 -9.16 -11.15
C MET A 2 5.24 -9.83 -12.29
N PRO A 3 4.51 -10.56 -13.15
CA PRO A 3 5.17 -11.25 -14.25
C PRO A 3 5.74 -10.26 -15.27
N GLY A 4 6.88 -10.58 -15.83
CA GLY A 4 7.48 -9.79 -16.91
C GLY A 4 8.17 -8.50 -16.46
N THR A 5 8.34 -8.26 -15.15
CA THR A 5 9.01 -7.05 -14.68
C THR A 5 10.54 -7.17 -14.65
N ARG A 6 11.05 -8.40 -14.70
CA ARG A 6 12.50 -8.63 -14.60
C ARG A 6 13.23 -7.92 -15.76
N GLY A 7 14.13 -7.00 -15.40
CA GLY A 7 14.94 -6.25 -16.36
C GLY A 7 14.18 -5.22 -17.18
N THR A 8 12.86 -5.10 -17.02
CA THR A 8 12.02 -4.20 -17.82
C THR A 8 11.81 -2.85 -17.15
N TYR A 9 11.52 -2.85 -15.84
CA TYR A 9 11.23 -1.62 -15.10
C TYR A 9 12.24 -1.40 -13.99
N ARG A 10 12.58 -0.13 -13.76
CA ARG A 10 13.44 0.27 -12.64
C ARG A 10 12.61 0.58 -11.41
N ARG A 11 11.46 1.20 -11.59
CA ARG A 11 10.59 1.65 -10.49
C ARG A 11 9.14 1.36 -10.83
N VAL A 12 8.48 0.62 -9.95
CA VAL A 12 7.07 0.25 -10.11
C VAL A 12 6.29 0.64 -8.88
N LEU A 13 5.00 0.91 -9.06
CA LEU A 13 4.05 1.03 -7.96
C LEU A 13 3.06 -0.12 -8.07
N LEU A 14 2.92 -0.86 -6.97
CA LEU A 14 1.99 -1.97 -6.84
C LEU A 14 0.79 -1.53 -6.01
N LYS A 15 -0.41 -1.69 -6.54
CA LYS A 15 -1.63 -1.47 -5.77
C LYS A 15 -2.14 -2.81 -5.24
N LEU A 16 -2.30 -2.92 -3.93
CA LEU A 16 -2.87 -4.08 -3.26
C LEU A 16 -4.23 -3.69 -2.67
N SER A 17 -5.30 -4.33 -3.11
CA SER A 17 -6.60 -4.10 -2.47
C SER A 17 -6.59 -4.70 -1.06
N GLY A 18 -7.37 -4.09 -0.15
CA GLY A 18 -7.38 -4.55 1.24
C GLY A 18 -7.86 -5.97 1.41
N GLU A 19 -8.77 -6.42 0.57
CA GLU A 19 -9.33 -7.78 0.62
C GLU A 19 -8.24 -8.86 0.50
N VAL A 20 -7.15 -8.56 -0.22
CA VAL A 20 -6.03 -9.49 -0.38
C VAL A 20 -5.44 -9.87 0.98
N PHE A 21 -5.39 -8.93 1.93
CA PHE A 21 -4.84 -9.18 3.27
C PHE A 21 -5.68 -10.17 4.08
N GLY A 22 -6.95 -10.28 3.77
CA GLY A 22 -7.88 -11.18 4.48
C GLY A 22 -7.91 -12.61 3.95
N GLY A 23 -7.19 -12.90 2.89
CA GLY A 23 -7.20 -14.23 2.29
C GLY A 23 -8.55 -14.58 1.67
N GLU A 24 -8.97 -15.81 1.80
CA GLU A 24 -10.23 -16.29 1.21
C GLU A 24 -11.45 -15.54 1.73
N LYS A 25 -11.46 -15.18 2.99
CA LYS A 25 -12.58 -14.48 3.61
C LYS A 25 -12.64 -13.01 3.23
N GLY A 26 -11.51 -12.44 2.81
CA GLY A 26 -11.42 -11.03 2.47
C GLY A 26 -11.60 -10.08 3.66
N ILE A 27 -11.58 -10.58 4.89
CA ILE A 27 -11.84 -9.84 6.11
C ILE A 27 -10.63 -9.95 7.04
N GLY A 28 -10.26 -8.82 7.66
CA GLY A 28 -9.15 -8.78 8.60
C GLY A 28 -7.82 -9.04 7.94
N VAL A 29 -6.86 -9.54 8.70
CA VAL A 29 -5.51 -9.86 8.24
C VAL A 29 -5.24 -11.33 8.48
N ASP A 30 -4.94 -12.05 7.41
CA ASP A 30 -4.48 -13.44 7.47
C ASP A 30 -2.95 -13.42 7.43
N PRO A 31 -2.25 -13.77 8.51
CA PRO A 31 -0.80 -13.68 8.56
C PRO A 31 -0.09 -14.52 7.50
N ASP A 32 -0.61 -15.69 7.17
CA ASP A 32 0.01 -16.57 6.18
C ASP A 32 -0.04 -15.94 4.78
N VAL A 33 -1.15 -15.28 4.45
CA VAL A 33 -1.32 -14.60 3.18
C VAL A 33 -0.40 -13.39 3.09
N VAL A 34 -0.32 -12.59 4.14
CA VAL A 34 0.55 -11.41 4.16
C VAL A 34 2.02 -11.82 4.09
N GLN A 35 2.40 -12.89 4.77
CA GLN A 35 3.75 -13.43 4.68
C GLN A 35 4.09 -13.83 3.24
N ASP A 36 3.18 -14.49 2.54
CA ASP A 36 3.39 -14.91 1.16
C ASP A 36 3.53 -13.71 0.22
N ILE A 37 2.67 -12.71 0.38
CA ILE A 37 2.76 -11.46 -0.39
C ILE A 37 4.11 -10.80 -0.14
N ALA A 38 4.53 -10.71 1.11
CA ALA A 38 5.81 -10.10 1.49
C ALA A 38 6.99 -10.83 0.84
N LYS A 39 6.96 -12.15 0.78
CA LYS A 39 8.01 -12.93 0.11
C LYS A 39 8.11 -12.59 -1.37
N GLN A 40 6.98 -12.50 -2.06
CA GLN A 40 6.95 -12.17 -3.47
C GLN A 40 7.48 -10.76 -3.73
N ILE A 41 7.07 -9.80 -2.91
CA ILE A 41 7.56 -8.41 -3.03
C ILE A 41 9.06 -8.36 -2.74
N ALA A 42 9.51 -9.04 -1.70
CA ALA A 42 10.92 -9.07 -1.32
C ALA A 42 11.78 -9.63 -2.45
N ASP A 43 11.33 -10.68 -3.14
CA ASP A 43 12.05 -11.26 -4.26
C ASP A 43 12.24 -10.24 -5.40
N VAL A 44 11.19 -9.49 -5.71
CA VAL A 44 11.26 -8.45 -6.74
C VAL A 44 12.21 -7.33 -6.31
N ALA A 45 12.11 -6.88 -5.07
CA ALA A 45 12.99 -5.83 -4.56
C ALA A 45 14.45 -6.27 -4.57
N ARG A 46 14.73 -7.52 -4.19
CA ARG A 46 16.09 -8.05 -4.22
C ARG A 46 16.66 -8.19 -5.62
N SER A 47 15.80 -8.27 -6.63
CA SER A 47 16.26 -8.30 -8.03
C SER A 47 16.71 -6.93 -8.56
N GLY A 48 16.59 -5.88 -7.75
CA GLY A 48 17.01 -4.52 -8.10
C GLY A 48 15.89 -3.61 -8.56
N VAL A 49 14.65 -4.08 -8.59
CA VAL A 49 13.49 -3.25 -8.92
C VAL A 49 13.12 -2.42 -7.69
N GLN A 50 12.91 -1.11 -7.89
CA GLN A 50 12.41 -0.23 -6.84
C GLN A 50 10.89 -0.40 -6.74
N VAL A 51 10.40 -0.73 -5.55
CA VAL A 51 8.98 -1.06 -5.34
C VAL A 51 8.34 -0.11 -4.37
N ALA A 52 7.29 0.58 -4.82
CA ALA A 52 6.38 1.34 -3.98
C ALA A 52 5.03 0.62 -3.97
N ILE A 53 4.31 0.71 -2.86
CA ILE A 53 3.05 -0.01 -2.70
C ILE A 53 1.99 0.94 -2.17
N VAL A 54 0.80 0.90 -2.76
CA VAL A 54 -0.39 1.53 -2.20
C VAL A 54 -1.31 0.41 -1.74
N VAL A 55 -1.75 0.45 -0.50
CA VAL A 55 -2.65 -0.57 0.05
C VAL A 55 -4.04 0.00 0.28
N GLY A 56 -5.05 -0.82 0.04
CA GLY A 56 -6.43 -0.50 0.38
C GLY A 56 -6.78 -0.94 1.79
N GLY A 57 -8.00 -0.64 2.22
CA GLY A 57 -8.51 -0.99 3.55
C GLY A 57 -9.82 -1.78 3.53
N GLY A 58 -10.19 -2.33 2.38
CA GLY A 58 -11.48 -3.00 2.20
C GLY A 58 -11.67 -4.28 3.02
N ASN A 59 -10.61 -4.80 3.61
CA ASN A 59 -10.69 -5.92 4.55
C ASN A 59 -11.25 -5.51 5.92
N TYR A 60 -11.34 -4.21 6.18
CA TYR A 60 -11.92 -3.67 7.42
C TYR A 60 -13.22 -2.94 7.13
N PHE A 61 -13.16 -1.90 6.27
CA PHE A 61 -14.30 -1.03 6.03
C PHE A 61 -14.35 -0.60 4.57
N ARG A 62 -15.57 -0.50 4.04
CA ARG A 62 -15.84 0.15 2.77
C ARG A 62 -16.70 1.38 3.06
N GLY A 63 -16.16 2.57 2.76
CA GLY A 63 -16.85 3.83 3.05
C GLY A 63 -18.24 3.93 2.42
N ALA A 64 -18.39 3.46 1.17
CA ALA A 64 -19.68 3.46 0.51
C ALA A 64 -20.71 2.59 1.23
N GLU A 65 -20.28 1.42 1.71
CA GLU A 65 -21.15 0.48 2.42
C GLU A 65 -21.62 1.05 3.76
N LEU A 66 -20.69 1.63 4.52
CA LEU A 66 -21.02 2.27 5.79
C LEU A 66 -21.93 3.49 5.58
N SER A 67 -21.69 4.27 4.53
CA SER A 67 -22.50 5.42 4.18
C SER A 67 -23.93 5.02 3.86
N GLN A 68 -24.14 3.90 3.18
CA GLN A 68 -25.48 3.38 2.89
C GLN A 68 -26.23 3.01 4.16
N ARG A 69 -25.55 2.72 5.24
CA ARG A 69 -26.17 2.43 6.55
C ARG A 69 -26.34 3.68 7.41
N GLY A 70 -26.21 4.87 6.82
CA GLY A 70 -26.46 6.14 7.49
C GLY A 70 -25.24 6.81 8.09
N MET A 71 -24.05 6.23 7.95
CA MET A 71 -22.84 6.88 8.43
C MET A 71 -22.44 8.02 7.49
N ASP A 72 -21.94 9.12 8.06
CA ASP A 72 -21.40 10.22 7.28
C ASP A 72 -20.27 9.70 6.38
N ARG A 73 -20.35 10.04 5.09
CA ARG A 73 -19.40 9.51 4.10
C ARG A 73 -17.96 9.92 4.40
N SER A 74 -17.75 11.16 4.84
CA SER A 74 -16.40 11.64 5.15
C SER A 74 -15.78 10.84 6.30
N ARG A 75 -16.57 10.59 7.36
CA ARG A 75 -16.10 9.77 8.49
C ARG A 75 -15.82 8.34 8.07
N ALA A 76 -16.71 7.76 7.27
CA ALA A 76 -16.53 6.41 6.76
C ALA A 76 -15.24 6.29 5.93
N ASP A 77 -14.96 7.30 5.10
CA ASP A 77 -13.75 7.34 4.31
C ASP A 77 -12.50 7.47 5.18
N TYR A 78 -12.54 8.27 6.26
CA TYR A 78 -11.43 8.33 7.20
C TYR A 78 -11.20 6.99 7.91
N MET A 79 -12.26 6.29 8.28
CA MET A 79 -12.13 4.95 8.86
C MET A 79 -11.42 4.01 7.88
N GLY A 80 -11.81 4.06 6.61
CA GLY A 80 -11.13 3.29 5.57
C GLY A 80 -9.66 3.64 5.44
N MET A 81 -9.33 4.93 5.46
CA MET A 81 -7.93 5.39 5.41
C MET A 81 -7.13 4.85 6.60
N LEU A 82 -7.69 4.86 7.80
CA LEU A 82 -7.01 4.30 8.98
C LEU A 82 -6.84 2.79 8.84
N GLY A 83 -7.81 2.11 8.24
CA GLY A 83 -7.68 0.69 7.92
C GLY A 83 -6.49 0.40 7.00
N THR A 84 -6.23 1.27 6.03
CA THR A 84 -5.06 1.10 5.15
C THR A 84 -3.76 1.18 5.96
N VAL A 85 -3.70 2.03 6.98
CA VAL A 85 -2.50 2.18 7.80
C VAL A 85 -2.21 0.88 8.56
N MET A 86 -3.23 0.23 9.08
CA MET A 86 -3.04 -1.07 9.73
C MET A 86 -2.45 -2.10 8.75
N ASN A 87 -2.93 -2.12 7.52
CA ASN A 87 -2.37 -3.00 6.50
C ASN A 87 -0.92 -2.65 6.15
N CYS A 88 -0.59 -1.36 6.11
CA CYS A 88 0.79 -0.92 5.89
C CYS A 88 1.72 -1.49 6.95
N LEU A 89 1.32 -1.41 8.22
CA LEU A 89 2.14 -1.89 9.33
C LEU A 89 2.31 -3.40 9.28
N ALA A 90 1.24 -4.13 8.96
CA ALA A 90 1.32 -5.57 8.81
C ALA A 90 2.28 -5.97 7.70
N LEU A 91 2.16 -5.34 6.54
CA LEU A 91 3.03 -5.63 5.41
C LEU A 91 4.48 -5.25 5.71
N GLN A 92 4.70 -4.10 6.35
CA GLN A 92 6.02 -3.66 6.79
C GLN A 92 6.70 -4.72 7.65
N ASP A 93 6.00 -5.22 8.65
CA ASP A 93 6.56 -6.20 9.57
C ASP A 93 7.01 -7.47 8.84
N PHE A 94 6.16 -7.98 7.96
CA PHE A 94 6.50 -9.21 7.21
C PHE A 94 7.61 -8.98 6.18
N LEU A 95 7.67 -7.81 5.54
CA LEU A 95 8.75 -7.48 4.63
C LEU A 95 10.08 -7.37 5.36
N GLU A 96 10.09 -6.75 6.53
CA GLU A 96 11.32 -6.63 7.32
C GLU A 96 11.81 -7.99 7.79
N LYS A 97 10.91 -8.91 8.09
CA LYS A 97 11.28 -10.30 8.40
C LYS A 97 11.90 -11.02 7.20
N GLU A 98 11.61 -10.57 5.98
CA GLU A 98 12.26 -11.08 4.77
C GLU A 98 13.60 -10.40 4.49
N GLY A 99 14.05 -9.51 5.35
CA GLY A 99 15.33 -8.81 5.21
C GLY A 99 15.28 -7.57 4.32
N VAL A 100 14.10 -7.09 3.99
CA VAL A 100 13.94 -5.91 3.14
C VAL A 100 13.66 -4.69 4.00
N GLN A 101 14.43 -3.61 3.80
CA GLN A 101 14.17 -2.35 4.48
C GLN A 101 12.90 -1.71 3.91
N THR A 102 12.04 -1.20 4.79
CA THR A 102 10.78 -0.59 4.40
C THR A 102 10.59 0.76 5.06
N ARG A 103 9.77 1.59 4.43
CA ARG A 103 9.31 2.85 5.02
C ARG A 103 7.83 3.00 4.72
N VAL A 104 7.04 3.25 5.76
CA VAL A 104 5.62 3.57 5.62
C VAL A 104 5.48 5.08 5.62
N GLN A 105 4.77 5.62 4.64
CA GLN A 105 4.44 7.05 4.58
C GLN A 105 2.92 7.20 4.52
N THR A 106 2.39 8.15 5.28
CA THR A 106 0.94 8.36 5.36
C THR A 106 0.55 9.77 4.97
N ALA A 107 -0.57 9.88 4.26
CA ALA A 107 -1.13 11.17 3.87
C ALA A 107 -1.83 11.90 5.02
N ILE A 108 -2.14 11.18 6.11
CA ILE A 108 -2.57 11.78 7.37
C ILE A 108 -1.37 11.77 8.31
N THR A 109 -1.07 12.91 8.92
CA THR A 109 0.08 13.02 9.81
C THR A 109 -0.12 12.17 11.06
N MET A 110 0.75 11.21 11.27
CA MET A 110 0.76 10.34 12.43
C MET A 110 2.20 9.90 12.74
N GLY A 111 3.02 10.88 13.10
CA GLY A 111 4.48 10.71 13.18
C GLY A 111 4.97 9.63 14.13
N GLN A 112 4.16 9.22 15.11
CA GLN A 112 4.52 8.11 16.01
C GLN A 112 4.47 6.75 15.30
N VAL A 113 3.76 6.66 14.17
CA VAL A 113 3.49 5.40 13.49
C VAL A 113 4.22 5.32 12.16
N ALA A 114 4.28 6.42 11.40
CA ALA A 114 4.79 6.45 10.04
C ALA A 114 5.29 7.84 9.67
N GLU A 115 6.11 7.90 8.63
CA GLU A 115 6.55 9.20 8.10
C GLU A 115 5.40 9.91 7.40
N PRO A 116 5.36 11.25 7.43
CA PRO A 116 4.45 11.98 6.54
C PRO A 116 4.81 11.70 5.08
N TYR A 117 3.79 11.65 4.23
CA TYR A 117 4.02 11.48 2.80
C TYR A 117 4.71 12.70 2.22
N ILE A 118 5.91 12.51 1.70
CA ILE A 118 6.70 13.54 1.00
C ILE A 118 7.28 12.86 -0.24
N PRO A 119 6.86 13.25 -1.46
CA PRO A 119 7.30 12.57 -2.69
C PRO A 119 8.81 12.45 -2.84
N LEU A 120 9.55 13.52 -2.58
CA LEU A 120 11.01 13.50 -2.71
C LEU A 120 11.66 12.54 -1.73
N ARG A 121 11.10 12.41 -0.53
CA ARG A 121 11.62 11.46 0.46
C ARG A 121 11.30 10.02 0.04
N ALA A 122 10.11 9.79 -0.52
CA ALA A 122 9.75 8.48 -1.04
C ALA A 122 10.71 8.05 -2.16
N ILE A 123 11.00 8.96 -3.09
CA ILE A 123 11.95 8.70 -4.17
C ILE A 123 13.32 8.34 -3.61
N ARG A 124 13.79 9.08 -2.60
CA ARG A 124 15.08 8.80 -1.99
C ARG A 124 15.13 7.42 -1.34
N HIS A 125 14.06 7.03 -0.65
CA HIS A 125 13.97 5.67 -0.10
C HIS A 125 14.08 4.62 -1.21
N LEU A 126 13.35 4.83 -2.30
CA LEU A 126 13.36 3.89 -3.44
C LEU A 126 14.75 3.79 -4.06
N GLU A 127 15.44 4.92 -4.22
CA GLU A 127 16.81 4.95 -4.75
C GLU A 127 17.79 4.18 -3.86
N LYS A 128 17.51 4.13 -2.56
CA LYS A 128 18.32 3.37 -1.60
C LYS A 128 17.90 1.90 -1.47
N GLY A 129 16.99 1.45 -2.33
CA GLY A 129 16.53 0.06 -2.34
C GLY A 129 15.53 -0.29 -1.24
N ARG A 130 14.94 0.69 -0.59
CA ARG A 130 13.90 0.48 0.40
C ARG A 130 12.54 0.36 -0.29
N VAL A 131 11.70 -0.52 0.21
CA VAL A 131 10.30 -0.60 -0.22
C VAL A 131 9.51 0.47 0.51
N VAL A 132 8.74 1.27 -0.22
CA VAL A 132 7.91 2.33 0.37
C VAL A 132 6.45 1.88 0.31
N ILE A 133 5.74 1.99 1.43
CA ILE A 133 4.33 1.60 1.53
C ILE A 133 3.53 2.84 1.88
N PHE A 134 2.58 3.20 1.02
CA PHE A 134 1.75 4.39 1.20
C PHE A 134 0.43 4.04 1.86
N GLY A 135 0.10 4.73 2.95
CA GLY A 135 -1.14 4.57 3.68
C GLY A 135 -1.94 5.86 3.80
N ALA A 136 -3.16 5.72 4.27
CA ALA A 136 -4.13 6.80 4.46
C ALA A 136 -4.59 7.45 3.14
N GLY A 137 -4.51 6.73 2.04
CA GLY A 137 -5.03 7.20 0.75
C GLY A 137 -4.50 8.56 0.35
N ALA A 138 -5.42 9.47 -0.02
CA ALA A 138 -5.08 10.85 -0.36
C ALA A 138 -5.07 11.77 0.88
N GLY A 139 -5.41 11.24 2.05
CA GLY A 139 -5.57 12.04 3.27
C GLY A 139 -6.88 12.82 3.31
N MET A 140 -7.74 12.63 2.33
CA MET A 140 -9.01 13.33 2.17
C MET A 140 -10.09 12.36 1.74
N PRO A 141 -11.36 12.58 2.14
CA PRO A 141 -12.46 11.73 1.71
C PRO A 141 -12.75 11.85 0.20
N PHE A 142 -13.55 10.93 -0.31
CA PHE A 142 -14.07 10.87 -1.67
C PHE A 142 -13.04 10.50 -2.75
N PHE A 143 -11.90 9.95 -2.38
CA PHE A 143 -10.92 9.43 -3.33
C PHE A 143 -10.87 7.90 -3.26
N THR A 144 -10.75 7.25 -4.42
CA THR A 144 -10.61 5.79 -4.48
C THR A 144 -9.13 5.40 -4.38
N THR A 145 -8.88 4.15 -4.00
CA THR A 145 -7.52 3.61 -3.98
C THR A 145 -6.89 3.62 -5.37
N ASP A 146 -7.69 3.40 -6.42
CA ASP A 146 -7.19 3.45 -7.79
C ASP A 146 -6.72 4.85 -8.17
N THR A 147 -7.49 5.87 -7.84
CA THR A 147 -7.13 7.27 -8.09
C THR A 147 -5.85 7.64 -7.34
N VAL A 148 -5.76 7.27 -6.06
CA VAL A 148 -4.58 7.52 -5.24
C VAL A 148 -3.35 6.82 -5.83
N SER A 149 -3.50 5.58 -6.26
CA SER A 149 -2.40 4.80 -6.83
C SER A 149 -1.85 5.46 -8.10
N ALA A 150 -2.73 5.92 -8.98
CA ALA A 150 -2.32 6.63 -10.20
C ALA A 150 -1.56 7.91 -9.85
N GLN A 151 -2.06 8.67 -8.89
CA GLN A 151 -1.44 9.92 -8.48
C GLN A 151 -0.06 9.68 -7.84
N ARG A 152 0.05 8.71 -6.93
CA ARG A 152 1.33 8.36 -6.31
C ARG A 152 2.35 7.89 -7.33
N ALA A 153 1.91 7.09 -8.31
CA ALA A 153 2.79 6.61 -9.37
C ALA A 153 3.39 7.79 -10.16
N LEU A 154 2.57 8.79 -10.50
CA LEU A 154 3.05 9.98 -11.19
C LEU A 154 4.02 10.78 -10.31
N GLU A 155 3.68 10.98 -9.04
CA GLU A 155 4.47 11.81 -8.13
C GLU A 155 5.85 11.24 -7.86
N ILE A 156 6.00 9.92 -7.81
CA ILE A 156 7.29 9.27 -7.55
C ILE A 156 8.03 8.88 -8.83
N GLY A 157 7.43 9.12 -10.00
CA GLY A 157 8.06 8.77 -11.27
C GLY A 157 8.12 7.26 -11.50
N ALA A 158 7.08 6.51 -11.11
CA ALA A 158 7.01 5.10 -11.39
C ALA A 158 6.80 4.86 -12.89
N GLU A 159 7.48 3.85 -13.42
CA GLU A 159 7.38 3.51 -14.85
C GLU A 159 6.16 2.64 -15.14
N ALA A 160 5.64 1.96 -14.13
CA ALA A 160 4.46 1.11 -14.28
C ALA A 160 3.64 1.11 -13.01
N LEU A 161 2.33 1.01 -13.17
CA LEU A 161 1.38 0.81 -12.09
C LEU A 161 0.80 -0.59 -12.27
N LEU A 162 1.04 -1.45 -11.29
CA LEU A 162 0.64 -2.84 -11.31
C LEU A 162 -0.50 -3.07 -10.33
N LEU A 163 -1.53 -3.79 -10.75
CA LEU A 163 -2.68 -4.10 -9.92
C LEU A 163 -2.62 -5.57 -9.52
N ALA A 164 -2.54 -5.84 -8.23
CA ALA A 164 -2.63 -7.19 -7.71
C ALA A 164 -4.06 -7.45 -7.24
N LYS A 165 -4.67 -8.50 -7.78
CA LYS A 165 -6.02 -8.92 -7.41
C LYS A 165 -5.97 -10.28 -6.75
N SER A 166 -6.89 -10.47 -5.83
CA SER A 166 -7.07 -11.76 -5.19
C SER A 166 -7.68 -12.79 -6.13
#